data_757d8b78dc05b70c5f504cd6dfd6233f
#
_entry.id   757d8b78dc05b70c5f504cd6dfd6233f
#
_cell.length_a   1.000
_cell.length_b   1.000
_cell.length_c   1.000
_cell.angle_alpha   90.00
_cell.angle_beta   90.00
_cell.angle_gamma   90.00
#
_symmetry.space_group_name_H-M   'P 1'
#
loop_
_entity.id
_entity.type
_entity.pdbx_description
1 polymer ?
#
loop_
_entity_poly.entity_id
_entity_poly.type
_entity_poly.pdbx_seq_one_letter_code
_entity_poly.pdbx_strand_id
1 'polypeptide(L)'
;MDCDRQVLPEENYSVLEIAHSYLLNSVAAKANEIDSDPNTLTQVLQGLGDLGLLALRIPQNWGGRGVSEDTFSQFQELVARYSGALAFLQTQHQSAAAMLVASSNLSLQQEYLPRISKGEVLLGIGFSQLRRVGKPLTVAKPVPGGYQLNGVVPWVTGWRIFNDFIIAATLPDGCAVFGVVPFQETYQNLESKITFTSPAKLAAMTSTNTVTANLSNYFLPEEYIVSIKPAGWIHENDQNNVLRATFLATGCAFAGLDIIESVAQTKSLPAIAHALTTFQQELNQCRTAIRQAQRNTYILLSEKLQLRAWAIDLATRIAHAAVTVSSGAANYLHHPAQRVYREALVFTVTGQTNAVMEATLERLTKGWRQERQGGQGGENSYLFSQSKVIQPKSITYSQVIHLSHVIDTNIPQWEGDPPVEFETVAEIEKDGYYLRRFSLGEHSATHINAPKSFYHAGVGIDQYPAESLVVPAVVINIQEQVKLNPDYTLNVADILEWEEQHGEITSGSLVLLYTGWENKWCDRTAFMKPDSQGNMHFPGFGIDATEFLLNERRIAGVGIDTHGVDPGQDTTFTTNCLVLEKPLIVLENLTNLDQLPAKGVTLMIGVLRLRDGSGSPAGVMALI
;
A
#
# COMPACT_ATOMS: atom_id res chain seq x y z
N MET A 1 -20.71 0.26 25.95
CA MET A 1 -19.66 -0.77 25.81
C MET A 1 -18.40 -0.06 25.44
N ASP A 2 -17.48 0.01 26.40
CA ASP A 2 -16.20 0.71 26.28
C ASP A 2 -15.32 -0.02 25.30
N CYS A 3 -15.04 0.59 24.15
CA CYS A 3 -13.98 0.15 23.23
C CYS A 3 -12.83 1.13 23.31
N ASP A 4 -11.74 0.64 23.89
CA ASP A 4 -10.34 1.09 23.77
C ASP A 4 -10.08 2.60 23.65
N ARG A 5 -10.19 3.32 24.74
CA ARG A 5 -9.37 4.52 24.98
C ARG A 5 -7.93 4.07 25.22
N GLN A 6 -7.14 3.91 24.13
CA GLN A 6 -5.69 3.97 24.28
C GLN A 6 -5.34 5.36 24.83
N VAL A 7 -4.82 5.39 26.05
CA VAL A 7 -4.38 6.59 26.76
C VAL A 7 -3.25 7.23 25.94
N LEU A 8 -3.58 8.31 25.24
CA LEU A 8 -2.57 9.23 24.67
C LEU A 8 -1.86 9.92 25.85
N PRO A 9 -0.56 10.28 25.73
CA PRO A 9 0.11 11.08 26.75
C PRO A 9 -0.69 12.37 27.04
N GLU A 10 -0.87 12.75 28.29
CA GLU A 10 -1.73 13.86 28.75
C GLU A 10 -1.48 15.20 28.02
N GLU A 11 -0.24 15.52 27.66
CA GLU A 11 0.13 16.74 26.91
C GLU A 11 -0.45 16.79 25.49
N ASN A 12 -0.64 15.64 24.83
CA ASN A 12 -1.16 15.57 23.46
C ASN A 12 -2.70 15.68 23.41
N TYR A 13 -3.37 15.26 24.46
CA TYR A 13 -4.83 15.38 24.57
C TYR A 13 -5.24 16.85 24.63
N SER A 14 -4.54 17.66 25.41
CA SER A 14 -4.75 19.10 25.53
C SER A 14 -4.65 19.85 24.18
N VAL A 15 -3.73 19.48 23.28
CA VAL A 15 -3.57 20.14 21.97
C VAL A 15 -4.79 19.93 21.06
N LEU A 16 -5.32 18.72 21.00
CA LEU A 16 -6.48 18.41 20.16
C LEU A 16 -7.78 19.03 20.72
N GLU A 17 -7.93 19.11 22.03
CA GLU A 17 -9.06 19.78 22.67
C GLU A 17 -9.06 21.29 22.42
N ILE A 18 -7.89 21.94 22.56
CA ILE A 18 -7.72 23.36 22.26
C ILE A 18 -8.05 23.62 20.78
N ALA A 19 -7.51 22.79 19.88
CA ALA A 19 -7.76 22.90 18.45
C ALA A 19 -9.26 22.72 18.13
N HIS A 20 -9.90 21.70 18.69
CA HIS A 20 -11.33 21.43 18.47
C HIS A 20 -12.21 22.58 18.94
N SER A 21 -11.96 23.08 20.16
CA SER A 21 -12.70 24.22 20.70
C SER A 21 -12.57 25.46 19.82
N TYR A 22 -11.35 25.78 19.38
CA TYR A 22 -11.11 26.92 18.49
C TYR A 22 -11.81 26.76 17.14
N LEU A 23 -11.67 25.59 16.50
CA LEU A 23 -12.25 25.31 15.20
C LEU A 23 -13.78 25.34 15.22
N LEU A 24 -14.39 24.78 16.27
CA LEU A 24 -15.84 24.81 16.44
C LEU A 24 -16.37 26.23 16.62
N ASN A 25 -15.74 27.01 17.50
CA ASN A 25 -16.26 28.33 17.91
C ASN A 25 -15.91 29.48 16.96
N SER A 26 -14.76 29.39 16.26
CA SER A 26 -14.21 30.50 15.47
C SER A 26 -14.13 30.23 13.97
N VAL A 27 -14.14 28.95 13.53
CA VAL A 27 -13.94 28.56 12.14
C VAL A 27 -15.22 28.01 11.51
N ALA A 28 -15.93 27.12 12.19
CA ALA A 28 -17.06 26.37 11.62
C ALA A 28 -18.12 27.27 10.95
N ALA A 29 -18.58 28.31 11.64
CA ALA A 29 -19.60 29.22 11.13
C ALA A 29 -19.13 30.07 9.94
N LYS A 30 -17.82 30.28 9.80
CA LYS A 30 -17.20 31.09 8.73
C LYS A 30 -16.58 30.27 7.62
N ALA A 31 -16.73 28.94 7.62
CA ALA A 31 -15.99 28.04 6.72
C ALA A 31 -16.17 28.37 5.23
N ASN A 32 -17.35 28.82 4.80
CA ASN A 32 -17.59 29.22 3.40
C ASN A 32 -16.92 30.56 3.06
N GLU A 33 -16.90 31.51 3.99
CA GLU A 33 -16.19 32.77 3.83
C GLU A 33 -14.67 32.53 3.81
N ILE A 34 -14.16 31.68 4.69
CA ILE A 34 -12.75 31.26 4.73
C ILE A 34 -12.30 30.64 3.39
N ASP A 35 -13.15 29.92 2.66
CA ASP A 35 -12.82 29.34 1.36
C ASP A 35 -12.51 30.39 0.29
N SER A 36 -13.10 31.60 0.37
CA SER A 36 -13.05 32.62 -0.68
C SER A 36 -12.39 33.94 -0.27
N ASP A 37 -12.41 34.32 1.01
CA ASP A 37 -11.83 35.58 1.49
C ASP A 37 -10.48 35.39 2.18
N PRO A 38 -9.37 35.91 1.60
CA PRO A 38 -8.04 35.83 2.19
C PRO A 38 -7.91 36.49 3.55
N ASN A 39 -8.69 37.53 3.83
CA ASN A 39 -8.61 38.25 5.11
C ASN A 39 -9.19 37.40 6.24
N THR A 40 -10.36 36.78 6.01
CA THR A 40 -10.98 35.86 6.96
C THR A 40 -10.11 34.63 7.19
N LEU A 41 -9.50 34.07 6.12
CA LEU A 41 -8.54 32.98 6.26
C LEU A 41 -7.31 33.39 7.10
N THR A 42 -6.75 34.59 6.86
CA THR A 42 -5.58 35.09 7.61
C THR A 42 -5.91 35.26 9.10
N GLN A 43 -7.09 35.78 9.43
CA GLN A 43 -7.53 35.96 10.82
C GLN A 43 -7.62 34.61 11.56
N VAL A 44 -8.22 33.59 10.95
CA VAL A 44 -8.34 32.28 11.60
C VAL A 44 -7.01 31.53 11.64
N LEU A 45 -6.11 31.77 10.68
CA LEU A 45 -4.74 31.23 10.72
C LEU A 45 -3.95 31.86 11.88
N GLN A 46 -4.07 33.19 12.07
CA GLN A 46 -3.45 33.89 13.20
C GLN A 46 -3.97 33.33 14.52
N GLY A 47 -5.25 33.08 14.66
CA GLY A 47 -5.81 32.48 15.88
C GLY A 47 -5.26 31.06 16.19
N LEU A 48 -4.91 30.27 15.17
CA LEU A 48 -4.13 29.04 15.38
C LEU A 48 -2.72 29.35 15.90
N GLY A 49 -2.08 30.41 15.40
CA GLY A 49 -0.77 30.87 15.84
C GLY A 49 -0.79 31.30 17.31
N ASP A 50 -1.75 32.13 17.71
CA ASP A 50 -1.92 32.64 19.08
C ASP A 50 -2.11 31.50 20.11
N LEU A 51 -2.66 30.37 19.68
CA LEU A 51 -2.82 29.15 20.48
C LEU A 51 -1.61 28.20 20.41
N GLY A 52 -0.54 28.58 19.69
CA GLY A 52 0.64 27.75 19.48
C GLY A 52 0.40 26.49 18.61
N LEU A 53 -0.69 26.47 17.82
CA LEU A 53 -1.09 25.34 16.99
C LEU A 53 -0.41 25.34 15.60
N LEU A 54 0.36 26.37 15.27
CA LEU A 54 1.20 26.44 14.06
C LEU A 54 2.62 25.92 14.28
N ALA A 55 3.01 25.61 15.51
CA ALA A 55 4.33 25.12 15.88
C ALA A 55 4.32 23.67 16.41
N LEU A 56 3.39 22.85 15.93
CA LEU A 56 3.20 21.48 16.44
C LEU A 56 4.40 20.57 16.17
N ARG A 57 5.09 20.77 15.05
CA ARG A 57 6.23 19.96 14.62
C ARG A 57 7.59 20.54 15.07
N ILE A 58 7.59 21.69 15.73
CA ILE A 58 8.80 22.30 16.26
C ILE A 58 9.02 21.76 17.68
N PRO A 59 10.24 21.26 18.00
CA PRO A 59 10.57 20.78 19.35
C PRO A 59 10.42 21.87 20.43
N GLN A 60 10.17 21.44 21.67
CA GLN A 60 9.93 22.33 22.82
C GLN A 60 11.12 23.25 23.13
N ASN A 61 12.36 22.80 22.92
CA ASN A 61 13.56 23.63 23.10
C ASN A 61 13.63 24.85 22.16
N TRP A 62 12.82 24.87 21.09
CA TRP A 62 12.64 26.00 20.18
C TRP A 62 11.30 26.75 20.43
N GLY A 63 10.60 26.43 21.53
CA GLY A 63 9.32 27.04 21.88
C GLY A 63 8.10 26.42 21.19
N GLY A 64 8.27 25.34 20.40
CA GLY A 64 7.18 24.61 19.78
C GLY A 64 6.51 23.59 20.71
N ARG A 65 5.56 22.83 20.17
CA ARG A 65 4.82 21.80 20.92
C ARG A 65 5.47 20.42 20.86
N GLY A 66 6.21 20.09 19.78
CA GLY A 66 6.92 18.81 19.61
C GLY A 66 5.99 17.59 19.69
N VAL A 67 4.80 17.67 19.09
CA VAL A 67 3.79 16.60 19.19
C VAL A 67 4.17 15.37 18.35
N SER A 68 3.62 14.21 18.70
CA SER A 68 3.79 12.99 17.92
C SER A 68 3.19 13.09 16.51
N GLU A 69 3.67 12.30 15.56
CA GLU A 69 3.10 12.22 14.20
C GLU A 69 1.62 11.78 14.23
N ASP A 70 1.21 10.95 15.19
CA ASP A 70 -0.20 10.55 15.35
C ASP A 70 -1.07 11.74 15.77
N THR A 71 -0.63 12.52 16.76
CA THR A 71 -1.31 13.75 17.21
C THR A 71 -1.36 14.78 16.07
N PHE A 72 -0.25 14.96 15.35
CA PHE A 72 -0.22 15.87 14.20
C PHE A 72 -1.19 15.45 13.11
N SER A 73 -1.27 14.15 12.79
CA SER A 73 -2.21 13.59 11.83
C SER A 73 -3.67 13.83 12.22
N GLN A 74 -4.00 13.65 13.51
CA GLN A 74 -5.33 13.94 14.05
C GLN A 74 -5.67 15.43 13.97
N PHE A 75 -4.70 16.30 14.24
CA PHE A 75 -4.87 17.74 14.08
C PHE A 75 -5.16 18.12 12.61
N GLN A 76 -4.42 17.55 11.65
CA GLN A 76 -4.65 17.76 10.21
C GLN A 76 -6.08 17.37 9.81
N GLU A 77 -6.53 16.20 10.24
CA GLU A 77 -7.89 15.70 9.99
C GLU A 77 -8.94 16.62 10.59
N LEU A 78 -8.71 17.06 11.84
CA LEU A 78 -9.62 17.94 12.54
C LEU A 78 -9.76 19.30 11.85
N VAL A 79 -8.66 19.94 11.44
CA VAL A 79 -8.71 21.23 10.72
C VAL A 79 -9.43 21.07 9.38
N ALA A 80 -9.16 19.98 8.64
CA ALA A 80 -9.80 19.72 7.35
C ALA A 80 -11.32 19.46 7.47
N ARG A 81 -11.80 18.94 8.59
CA ARG A 81 -13.24 18.79 8.88
C ARG A 81 -13.96 20.14 8.91
N TYR A 82 -13.31 21.18 9.44
CA TYR A 82 -13.93 22.49 9.58
C TYR A 82 -13.67 23.41 8.40
N SER A 83 -12.47 23.38 7.82
CA SER A 83 -12.12 24.20 6.65
C SER A 83 -10.97 23.61 5.86
N GLY A 84 -11.21 23.25 4.61
CA GLY A 84 -10.19 22.78 3.69
C GLY A 84 -9.12 23.84 3.38
N ALA A 85 -9.51 25.10 3.23
CA ALA A 85 -8.58 26.21 2.97
C ALA A 85 -7.60 26.42 4.14
N LEU A 86 -8.10 26.44 5.38
CA LEU A 86 -7.26 26.55 6.57
C LEU A 86 -6.35 25.33 6.73
N ALA A 87 -6.89 24.11 6.52
CA ALA A 87 -6.12 22.88 6.57
C ALA A 87 -4.98 22.87 5.53
N PHE A 88 -5.26 23.29 4.30
CA PHE A 88 -4.28 23.33 3.25
C PHE A 88 -3.17 24.35 3.56
N LEU A 89 -3.53 25.56 3.99
CA LEU A 89 -2.58 26.64 4.24
C LEU A 89 -1.66 26.31 5.45
N GLN A 90 -2.24 25.90 6.60
CA GLN A 90 -1.43 25.55 7.76
C GLN A 90 -0.51 24.34 7.52
N THR A 91 -0.92 23.41 6.63
CA THR A 91 -0.07 22.26 6.23
C THR A 91 1.20 22.72 5.51
N GLN A 92 1.12 23.75 4.65
CA GLN A 92 2.31 24.33 3.99
C GLN A 92 3.28 24.87 5.03
N HIS A 93 2.77 25.65 5.98
CA HIS A 93 3.56 26.24 7.06
C HIS A 93 4.23 25.19 7.95
N GLN A 94 3.48 24.21 8.45
CA GLN A 94 4.00 23.12 9.28
C GLN A 94 5.03 22.24 8.54
N SER A 95 4.88 22.10 7.22
CA SER A 95 5.86 21.40 6.39
C SER A 95 7.17 22.19 6.26
N ALA A 96 7.08 23.49 6.05
CA ALA A 96 8.25 24.38 6.02
C ALA A 96 8.98 24.39 7.37
N ALA A 97 8.23 24.50 8.48
CA ALA A 97 8.78 24.45 9.84
C ALA A 97 9.54 23.12 10.10
N ALA A 98 8.96 21.99 9.69
CA ALA A 98 9.62 20.69 9.82
C ALA A 98 10.90 20.56 8.98
N MET A 99 10.95 21.20 7.81
CA MET A 99 12.19 21.25 7.00
C MET A 99 13.27 22.07 7.68
N LEU A 100 12.94 23.18 8.32
CA LEU A 100 13.88 23.97 9.12
C LEU A 100 14.38 23.20 10.33
N VAL A 101 13.52 22.50 11.05
CA VAL A 101 13.92 21.63 12.18
C VAL A 101 14.92 20.57 11.74
N ALA A 102 14.76 20.01 10.53
CA ALA A 102 15.66 19.00 9.97
C ALA A 102 16.89 19.58 9.25
N SER A 103 17.06 20.91 9.22
CA SER A 103 18.19 21.58 8.60
C SER A 103 19.47 21.42 9.43
N SER A 104 20.62 21.34 8.77
CA SER A 104 21.92 21.45 9.42
C SER A 104 22.39 22.92 9.63
N ASN A 105 21.64 23.89 9.09
CA ASN A 105 21.93 25.31 9.21
C ASN A 105 21.42 25.85 10.55
N LEU A 106 22.29 25.85 11.56
CA LEU A 106 21.93 26.26 12.92
C LEU A 106 21.58 27.76 13.00
N SER A 107 22.22 28.61 12.21
CA SER A 107 21.92 30.05 12.18
C SER A 107 20.49 30.30 11.71
N LEU A 108 20.11 29.60 10.65
CA LEU A 108 18.75 29.69 10.11
C LEU A 108 17.69 29.13 11.09
N GLN A 109 18.00 28.05 11.81
CA GLN A 109 17.14 27.53 12.87
C GLN A 109 16.96 28.55 14.01
N GLN A 110 18.05 29.17 14.46
CA GLN A 110 18.03 30.19 15.52
C GLN A 110 17.22 31.43 15.13
N GLU A 111 17.27 31.82 13.87
CA GLU A 111 16.51 32.96 13.36
C GLU A 111 15.03 32.68 13.23
N TYR A 112 14.65 31.50 12.66
CA TYR A 112 13.27 31.22 12.27
C TYR A 112 12.45 30.48 13.33
N LEU A 113 12.98 29.43 13.96
CA LEU A 113 12.16 28.52 14.79
C LEU A 113 11.51 29.21 15.99
N PRO A 114 12.19 30.09 16.76
CA PRO A 114 11.56 30.82 17.86
C PRO A 114 10.45 31.77 17.40
N ARG A 115 10.62 32.41 16.24
CA ARG A 115 9.65 33.37 15.68
C ARG A 115 8.42 32.64 15.11
N ILE A 116 8.63 31.49 14.48
CA ILE A 116 7.54 30.61 14.03
C ILE A 116 6.75 30.11 15.23
N SER A 117 7.43 29.71 16.31
CA SER A 117 6.78 29.21 17.52
C SER A 117 5.90 30.25 18.23
N LYS A 118 6.21 31.53 18.05
CA LYS A 118 5.40 32.66 18.55
C LYS A 118 4.35 33.15 17.56
N GLY A 119 4.28 32.57 16.36
CA GLY A 119 3.38 33.04 15.29
C GLY A 119 3.80 34.34 14.63
N GLU A 120 5.05 34.82 14.87
CA GLU A 120 5.58 36.08 14.32
C GLU A 120 5.99 35.93 12.84
N VAL A 121 6.32 34.73 12.39
CA VAL A 121 6.73 34.41 11.02
C VAL A 121 5.95 33.22 10.52
N LEU A 122 5.33 33.38 9.36
CA LEU A 122 4.66 32.33 8.62
C LEU A 122 5.46 31.98 7.36
N LEU A 123 5.63 30.69 7.13
CA LEU A 123 6.53 30.18 6.08
C LEU A 123 5.79 29.21 5.14
N GLY A 124 5.94 29.41 3.83
CA GLY A 124 5.37 28.54 2.80
C GLY A 124 6.39 27.55 2.23
N ILE A 125 5.93 26.76 1.26
CA ILE A 125 6.78 25.90 0.42
C ILE A 125 6.48 26.09 -1.06
N GLY A 126 7.51 25.98 -1.90
CA GLY A 126 7.41 26.09 -3.35
C GLY A 126 8.44 25.19 -4.05
N PHE A 127 8.18 23.89 -4.12
CA PHE A 127 9.07 22.92 -4.76
C PHE A 127 8.35 21.77 -5.48
N SER A 128 7.05 21.91 -5.76
CA SER A 128 6.27 20.88 -6.45
C SER A 128 6.77 20.57 -7.87
N GLN A 129 7.45 21.51 -8.51
CA GLN A 129 8.04 21.37 -9.84
C GLN A 129 9.14 20.29 -9.91
N LEU A 130 9.78 19.94 -8.78
CA LEU A 130 10.77 18.86 -8.73
C LEU A 130 10.18 17.48 -9.11
N ARG A 131 8.85 17.31 -9.05
CA ARG A 131 8.16 16.07 -9.46
C ARG A 131 8.02 15.93 -10.97
N ARG A 132 8.23 17.00 -11.73
CA ARG A 132 8.04 16.98 -13.18
C ARG A 132 9.19 16.25 -13.87
N VAL A 133 8.83 15.35 -14.77
CA VAL A 133 9.79 14.64 -15.63
C VAL A 133 10.28 15.58 -16.73
N GLY A 134 11.55 15.47 -17.11
CA GLY A 134 12.16 16.25 -18.19
C GLY A 134 13.02 17.40 -17.70
N LYS A 135 13.12 18.48 -18.51
CA LYS A 135 13.97 19.62 -18.17
C LYS A 135 13.48 20.33 -16.90
N PRO A 136 14.36 20.56 -15.89
CA PRO A 136 13.98 21.27 -14.68
C PRO A 136 13.41 22.67 -14.97
N LEU A 137 12.28 23.00 -14.32
CA LEU A 137 11.65 24.33 -14.46
C LEU A 137 12.38 25.42 -13.67
N THR A 138 13.06 25.03 -12.60
CA THR A 138 13.84 25.94 -11.75
C THR A 138 15.23 25.35 -11.58
N VAL A 139 16.25 26.11 -11.95
CA VAL A 139 17.65 25.69 -11.91
C VAL A 139 18.46 26.60 -11.00
N ALA A 140 19.48 26.03 -10.38
CA ALA A 140 20.45 26.75 -9.56
C ALA A 140 21.86 26.53 -10.11
N LYS A 141 22.65 27.61 -10.15
CA LYS A 141 24.07 27.59 -10.49
C LYS A 141 24.87 28.03 -9.27
N PRO A 142 25.85 27.24 -8.80
CA PRO A 142 26.78 27.69 -7.75
C PRO A 142 27.52 28.94 -8.17
N VAL A 143 27.57 29.92 -7.28
CA VAL A 143 28.33 31.17 -7.41
C VAL A 143 29.00 31.49 -6.07
N PRO A 144 30.01 32.37 -6.02
CA PRO A 144 30.63 32.74 -4.75
C PRO A 144 29.60 33.22 -3.71
N GLY A 145 29.57 32.58 -2.53
CA GLY A 145 28.68 32.91 -1.41
C GLY A 145 27.25 32.40 -1.52
N GLY A 146 26.95 31.56 -2.51
CA GLY A 146 25.59 31.00 -2.62
C GLY A 146 25.25 30.43 -3.99
N TYR A 147 24.00 30.66 -4.41
CA TYR A 147 23.46 30.14 -5.68
C TYR A 147 22.72 31.20 -6.46
N GLN A 148 22.86 31.17 -7.77
CA GLN A 148 22.04 31.95 -8.70
C GLN A 148 20.87 31.10 -9.20
N LEU A 149 19.63 31.53 -8.92
CA LEU A 149 18.41 30.82 -9.27
C LEU A 149 17.76 31.41 -10.52
N ASN A 150 17.31 30.55 -11.43
CA ASN A 150 16.58 30.91 -12.64
C ASN A 150 15.42 29.95 -12.89
N GLY A 151 14.31 30.47 -13.42
CA GLY A 151 13.17 29.65 -13.85
C GLY A 151 11.88 29.97 -13.14
N VAL A 152 11.00 28.96 -13.03
CA VAL A 152 9.61 29.15 -12.61
C VAL A 152 9.22 28.12 -11.55
N VAL A 153 8.57 28.59 -10.49
CA VAL A 153 7.91 27.74 -9.47
C VAL A 153 6.39 27.90 -9.64
N PRO A 154 5.70 26.92 -10.23
CA PRO A 154 4.31 27.11 -10.71
C PRO A 154 3.26 27.17 -9.61
N TRP A 155 3.54 26.63 -8.42
CA TRP A 155 2.61 26.56 -7.29
C TRP A 155 3.28 26.99 -5.99
N VAL A 156 3.01 28.23 -5.56
CA VAL A 156 3.40 28.74 -4.24
C VAL A 156 2.15 29.28 -3.59
N THR A 157 1.72 28.67 -2.49
CA THR A 157 0.48 29.01 -1.79
C THR A 157 0.78 29.92 -0.60
N GLY A 158 -0.10 30.88 -0.31
CA GLY A 158 0.02 31.80 0.82
C GLY A 158 0.57 33.19 0.45
N TRP A 159 0.42 33.60 -0.82
CA TRP A 159 0.81 34.94 -1.28
C TRP A 159 0.12 36.04 -0.44
N ARG A 160 0.93 36.98 0.09
CA ARG A 160 0.47 38.06 1.00
C ARG A 160 -0.06 37.59 2.36
N ILE A 161 0.10 36.27 2.68
CA ILE A 161 -0.23 35.71 3.99
C ILE A 161 1.06 35.25 4.68
N PHE A 162 1.94 34.57 3.94
CA PHE A 162 3.24 34.14 4.44
C PHE A 162 4.31 35.20 4.20
N ASN A 163 5.28 35.26 5.12
CA ASN A 163 6.42 36.19 5.03
C ASN A 163 7.45 35.71 4.01
N ASP A 164 7.78 34.41 4.07
CA ASP A 164 8.79 33.78 3.27
C ASP A 164 8.31 32.41 2.79
N PHE A 165 9.04 31.76 1.89
CA PHE A 165 8.80 30.38 1.52
C PHE A 165 10.09 29.64 1.20
N ILE A 166 10.09 28.31 1.42
CA ILE A 166 11.19 27.44 1.02
C ILE A 166 11.01 27.08 -0.45
N ILE A 167 11.95 27.55 -1.27
CA ILE A 167 12.06 27.22 -2.68
C ILE A 167 13.03 26.06 -2.89
N ALA A 168 12.87 25.31 -4.00
CA ALA A 168 13.90 24.39 -4.46
C ALA A 168 14.27 24.63 -5.93
N ALA A 169 15.55 24.43 -6.23
CA ALA A 169 16.09 24.54 -7.59
C ALA A 169 17.09 23.41 -7.86
N THR A 170 17.07 22.88 -9.09
CA THR A 170 17.93 21.77 -9.50
C THR A 170 19.32 22.26 -9.86
N LEU A 171 20.35 21.64 -9.30
CA LEU A 171 21.76 21.84 -9.58
C LEU A 171 22.21 21.11 -10.85
N PRO A 172 23.38 21.47 -11.44
CA PRO A 172 23.88 20.79 -12.65
C PRO A 172 24.16 19.30 -12.50
N ASP A 173 24.43 18.82 -11.28
CA ASP A 173 24.63 17.40 -10.94
C ASP A 173 23.33 16.63 -10.68
N GLY A 174 22.17 17.29 -10.79
CA GLY A 174 20.85 16.72 -10.52
C GLY A 174 20.41 16.79 -9.06
N CYS A 175 21.27 17.20 -8.13
CA CYS A 175 20.87 17.52 -6.74
C CYS A 175 19.88 18.69 -6.72
N ALA A 176 19.18 18.89 -5.62
CA ALA A 176 18.31 20.06 -5.42
C ALA A 176 18.74 20.86 -4.20
N VAL A 177 18.99 22.17 -4.39
CA VAL A 177 19.20 23.11 -3.30
C VAL A 177 17.85 23.66 -2.83
N PHE A 178 17.64 23.64 -1.50
CA PHE A 178 16.48 24.22 -0.83
C PHE A 178 16.92 25.44 -0.04
N GLY A 179 16.23 26.56 -0.21
CA GLY A 179 16.55 27.79 0.51
C GLY A 179 15.31 28.62 0.84
N VAL A 180 15.41 29.47 1.85
CA VAL A 180 14.37 30.43 2.23
C VAL A 180 14.51 31.67 1.36
N VAL A 181 13.39 32.11 0.78
CA VAL A 181 13.31 33.35 -0.01
C VAL A 181 12.09 34.18 0.42
N PRO A 182 12.14 35.53 0.32
CA PRO A 182 11.02 36.39 0.64
C PRO A 182 9.80 36.09 -0.23
N PHE A 183 8.61 36.06 0.38
CA PHE A 183 7.35 35.88 -0.35
C PHE A 183 6.74 37.24 -0.73
N GLN A 184 7.57 38.06 -1.32
CA GLN A 184 7.23 39.37 -1.89
C GLN A 184 8.10 39.65 -3.12
N GLU A 185 7.62 40.53 -4.02
CA GLU A 185 8.44 40.95 -5.14
C GLU A 185 9.75 41.57 -4.64
N THR A 186 10.89 41.02 -5.06
CA THR A 186 12.21 41.40 -4.60
C THR A 186 13.13 41.62 -5.80
N TYR A 187 13.73 42.81 -5.85
CA TYR A 187 14.69 43.22 -6.86
C TYR A 187 16.05 43.43 -6.18
N GLN A 188 17.00 42.53 -6.43
CA GLN A 188 18.37 42.65 -5.92
C GLN A 188 19.21 43.62 -6.78
N ASN A 189 18.91 43.65 -8.09
CA ASN A 189 19.37 44.62 -9.08
C ASN A 189 18.45 44.58 -10.33
N LEU A 190 18.83 45.25 -11.43
CA LEU A 190 18.01 45.30 -12.66
C LEU A 190 17.74 43.92 -13.30
N GLU A 191 18.68 42.98 -13.16
CA GLU A 191 18.61 41.63 -13.76
C GLU A 191 18.22 40.52 -12.75
N SER A 192 18.49 40.77 -11.46
CA SER A 192 18.30 39.80 -10.38
C SER A 192 17.03 40.09 -9.61
N LYS A 193 15.99 39.22 -9.79
CA LYS A 193 14.66 39.44 -9.18
C LYS A 193 13.88 38.16 -8.98
N ILE A 194 12.93 38.23 -8.06
CA ILE A 194 11.83 37.32 -7.92
C ILE A 194 10.51 38.10 -8.04
N THR A 195 9.60 37.65 -8.91
CA THR A 195 8.29 38.25 -9.14
C THR A 195 7.21 37.21 -9.12
N PHE A 196 5.96 37.62 -8.92
CA PHE A 196 4.84 36.71 -8.77
C PHE A 196 3.69 37.08 -9.70
N THR A 197 2.93 36.06 -10.13
CA THR A 197 1.67 36.27 -10.89
C THR A 197 0.57 36.74 -9.95
N SER A 198 -0.54 37.19 -10.55
CA SER A 198 -1.80 37.30 -9.79
C SER A 198 -2.22 35.92 -9.26
N PRO A 199 -2.95 35.85 -8.12
CA PRO A 199 -3.50 34.60 -7.59
C PRO A 199 -4.32 33.83 -8.62
N ALA A 200 -4.10 32.53 -8.67
CA ALA A 200 -4.83 31.63 -9.56
C ALA A 200 -6.32 31.53 -9.14
N LYS A 201 -7.21 31.51 -10.11
CA LYS A 201 -8.65 31.28 -9.88
C LYS A 201 -8.87 29.76 -9.72
N LEU A 202 -8.91 29.29 -8.49
CA LEU A 202 -9.08 27.88 -8.17
C LEU A 202 -10.56 27.52 -8.01
N ALA A 203 -10.90 26.23 -8.14
CA ALA A 203 -12.25 25.73 -7.93
C ALA A 203 -12.69 25.82 -6.46
N ALA A 204 -11.76 25.70 -5.51
CA ALA A 204 -11.94 25.86 -4.07
C ALA A 204 -10.69 26.46 -3.44
N MET A 205 -10.76 26.88 -2.20
CA MET A 205 -9.61 27.39 -1.42
C MET A 205 -8.94 28.60 -2.09
N THR A 206 -9.73 29.43 -2.79
CA THR A 206 -9.20 30.60 -3.51
C THR A 206 -8.54 31.61 -2.58
N SER A 207 -9.01 31.68 -1.33
CA SER A 207 -8.46 32.51 -0.25
C SER A 207 -6.99 32.20 0.06
N THR A 208 -6.49 31.01 -0.29
CA THR A 208 -5.09 30.62 -0.03
C THR A 208 -4.09 31.33 -0.92
N ASN A 209 -4.54 32.12 -1.91
CA ASN A 209 -3.72 32.94 -2.79
C ASN A 209 -2.53 32.18 -3.38
N THR A 210 -2.79 31.17 -4.20
CA THR A 210 -1.74 30.43 -4.90
C THR A 210 -1.25 31.19 -6.13
N VAL A 211 0.06 31.37 -6.25
CA VAL A 211 0.73 32.13 -7.32
C VAL A 211 1.83 31.30 -7.98
N THR A 212 2.33 31.80 -9.13
CA THR A 212 3.57 31.34 -9.75
C THR A 212 4.68 32.32 -9.42
N ALA A 213 5.83 31.82 -8.93
CA ALA A 213 7.03 32.61 -8.74
C ALA A 213 7.93 32.52 -9.99
N ASN A 214 8.43 33.67 -10.48
CA ASN A 214 9.37 33.79 -11.58
C ASN A 214 10.71 34.34 -11.07
N LEU A 215 11.79 33.61 -11.34
CA LEU A 215 13.14 33.96 -10.92
C LEU A 215 13.99 34.29 -12.13
N SER A 216 14.65 35.42 -12.05
CA SER A 216 15.67 35.86 -13.02
C SER A 216 16.95 36.15 -12.24
N ASN A 217 18.00 35.38 -12.47
CA ASN A 217 19.31 35.52 -11.83
C ASN A 217 19.28 35.81 -10.32
N TYR A 218 18.22 35.35 -9.62
CA TYR A 218 18.02 35.64 -8.20
C TYR A 218 19.16 35.02 -7.38
N PHE A 219 19.88 35.81 -6.60
CA PHE A 219 20.94 35.32 -5.73
C PHE A 219 20.36 34.82 -4.40
N LEU A 220 20.56 33.54 -4.09
CA LEU A 220 20.27 32.92 -2.81
C LEU A 220 21.55 32.78 -2.01
N PRO A 221 21.74 33.56 -0.94
CA PRO A 221 22.91 33.45 -0.08
C PRO A 221 23.01 32.10 0.63
N GLU A 222 24.23 31.66 0.92
CA GLU A 222 24.51 30.39 1.60
C GLU A 222 23.84 30.31 2.99
N GLU A 223 23.76 31.43 3.70
CA GLU A 223 23.12 31.54 5.01
C GLU A 223 21.61 31.19 5.03
N TYR A 224 20.93 31.33 3.88
CA TYR A 224 19.51 30.98 3.74
C TYR A 224 19.29 29.58 3.18
N ILE A 225 20.33 28.77 3.02
CA ILE A 225 20.19 27.39 2.54
C ILE A 225 19.65 26.50 3.67
N VAL A 226 18.52 25.86 3.41
CA VAL A 226 17.89 24.88 4.32
C VAL A 226 18.57 23.52 4.21
N SER A 227 18.78 23.05 2.99
CA SER A 227 19.45 21.75 2.72
C SER A 227 19.76 21.59 1.23
N ILE A 228 20.68 20.66 0.93
CA ILE A 228 20.89 20.13 -0.42
C ILE A 228 20.49 18.66 -0.38
N LYS A 229 19.65 18.23 -1.31
CA LYS A 229 19.14 16.88 -1.40
C LYS A 229 19.65 16.18 -2.66
N PRO A 230 19.92 14.87 -2.62
CA PRO A 230 20.40 14.13 -3.78
C PRO A 230 19.36 14.09 -4.91
N ALA A 231 19.83 13.80 -6.13
CA ALA A 231 18.97 13.60 -7.27
C ALA A 231 17.90 12.52 -6.97
N GLY A 232 16.66 12.79 -7.37
CA GLY A 232 15.54 11.85 -7.11
C GLY A 232 14.94 11.89 -5.71
N TRP A 233 15.50 12.63 -4.76
CA TRP A 233 15.00 12.74 -3.39
C TRP A 233 13.49 13.02 -3.30
N ILE A 234 12.92 13.81 -4.18
CA ILE A 234 11.49 14.14 -4.12
C ILE A 234 10.60 12.92 -4.31
N HIS A 235 11.00 11.99 -5.18
CA HIS A 235 10.25 10.77 -5.44
C HIS A 235 10.32 9.80 -4.25
N GLU A 236 11.50 9.65 -3.64
CA GLU A 236 11.68 8.86 -2.42
C GLU A 236 10.88 9.46 -1.26
N ASN A 237 10.96 10.79 -1.08
CA ASN A 237 10.17 11.49 -0.07
C ASN A 237 8.67 11.30 -0.26
N ASP A 238 8.16 11.32 -1.50
CA ASP A 238 6.75 11.10 -1.79
C ASP A 238 6.33 9.67 -1.48
N GLN A 239 7.15 8.65 -1.77
CA GLN A 239 6.89 7.26 -1.42
C GLN A 239 6.86 7.05 0.10
N ASN A 240 7.79 7.65 0.84
CA ASN A 240 7.85 7.54 2.30
C ASN A 240 6.66 8.24 2.99
N ASN A 241 6.11 9.29 2.38
CA ASN A 241 5.08 10.14 2.96
C ASN A 241 3.69 9.99 2.31
N VAL A 242 3.43 8.91 1.57
CA VAL A 242 2.17 8.66 0.84
C VAL A 242 0.92 8.90 1.70
N LEU A 243 0.93 8.46 2.95
CA LEU A 243 -0.24 8.52 3.83
C LEU A 243 -0.48 9.91 4.47
N ARG A 244 0.47 10.84 4.43
CA ARG A 244 0.31 12.15 5.11
C ARG A 244 -0.88 12.96 4.59
N ALA A 245 -1.12 12.96 3.29
CA ALA A 245 -2.24 13.70 2.71
C ALA A 245 -3.61 13.02 2.90
N THR A 246 -3.66 11.77 3.39
CA THR A 246 -4.94 11.07 3.64
C THR A 246 -5.77 11.76 4.70
N PHE A 247 -5.14 12.40 5.70
CA PHE A 247 -5.85 13.06 6.81
C PHE A 247 -6.62 14.29 6.37
N LEU A 248 -6.19 14.97 5.33
CA LEU A 248 -6.95 16.05 4.71
C LEU A 248 -8.21 15.52 4.02
N ALA A 249 -8.09 14.39 3.32
CA ALA A 249 -9.23 13.73 2.67
C ALA A 249 -10.23 13.17 3.69
N THR A 250 -9.76 12.48 4.74
CA THR A 250 -10.66 11.94 5.79
C THR A 250 -11.33 13.05 6.61
N GLY A 251 -10.65 14.18 6.86
CA GLY A 251 -11.24 15.37 7.47
C GLY A 251 -12.36 15.96 6.61
N CYS A 252 -12.14 16.09 5.31
CA CYS A 252 -13.16 16.51 4.34
C CYS A 252 -14.36 15.54 4.32
N ALA A 253 -14.09 14.21 4.44
CA ALA A 253 -15.15 13.21 4.56
C ALA A 253 -16.01 13.44 5.82
N PHE A 254 -15.40 13.76 6.96
CA PHE A 254 -16.14 14.14 8.16
C PHE A 254 -17.00 15.38 7.96
N ALA A 255 -16.49 16.41 7.29
CA ALA A 255 -17.29 17.59 6.95
C ALA A 255 -18.54 17.24 6.14
N GLY A 256 -18.42 16.29 5.21
CA GLY A 256 -19.56 15.76 4.45
C GLY A 256 -20.55 14.98 5.34
N LEU A 257 -20.06 14.16 6.28
CA LEU A 257 -20.89 13.44 7.25
C LEU A 257 -21.68 14.40 8.16
N ASP A 258 -21.05 15.47 8.65
CA ASP A 258 -21.71 16.48 9.47
C ASP A 258 -22.93 17.10 8.76
N ILE A 259 -22.82 17.32 7.44
CA ILE A 259 -23.93 17.83 6.62
C ILE A 259 -25.02 16.76 6.47
N ILE A 260 -24.66 15.50 6.18
CA ILE A 260 -25.63 14.40 6.06
C ILE A 260 -26.37 14.21 7.38
N GLU A 261 -25.67 14.26 8.52
CA GLU A 261 -26.24 14.14 9.87
C GLU A 261 -27.23 15.27 10.16
N SER A 262 -26.85 16.53 9.87
CA SER A 262 -27.73 17.69 10.03
C SER A 262 -29.01 17.56 9.20
N VAL A 263 -28.90 17.04 7.97
CA VAL A 263 -30.08 16.81 7.11
C VAL A 263 -30.91 15.62 7.62
N ALA A 264 -30.30 14.57 8.15
CA ALA A 264 -31.01 13.42 8.73
C ALA A 264 -31.89 13.82 9.93
N GLN A 265 -31.44 14.82 10.71
CA GLN A 265 -32.23 15.37 11.85
C GLN A 265 -33.48 16.12 11.38
N THR A 266 -33.49 16.68 10.20
CA THR A 266 -34.59 17.50 9.65
C THR A 266 -35.47 16.74 8.67
N LYS A 267 -34.91 15.77 7.92
CA LYS A 267 -35.61 14.93 6.95
C LYS A 267 -35.66 13.48 7.48
N SER A 268 -36.81 13.05 7.94
CA SER A 268 -37.02 11.68 8.47
C SER A 268 -37.11 10.64 7.35
N LEU A 269 -36.08 10.54 6.51
CA LEU A 269 -35.98 9.55 5.44
C LEU A 269 -35.04 8.41 5.82
N PRO A 270 -35.51 7.15 5.90
CA PRO A 270 -34.68 6.01 6.31
C PRO A 270 -33.41 5.85 5.46
N ALA A 271 -33.46 6.18 4.16
CA ALA A 271 -32.31 6.11 3.26
C ALA A 271 -31.16 7.06 3.69
N ILE A 272 -31.47 8.24 4.26
CA ILE A 272 -30.44 9.18 4.73
C ILE A 272 -29.76 8.62 5.98
N ALA A 273 -30.53 8.09 6.92
CA ALA A 273 -30.01 7.47 8.14
C ALA A 273 -29.14 6.24 7.81
N HIS A 274 -29.57 5.42 6.86
CA HIS A 274 -28.80 4.28 6.38
C HIS A 274 -27.47 4.72 5.73
N ALA A 275 -27.51 5.69 4.83
CA ALA A 275 -26.32 6.23 4.19
C ALA A 275 -25.33 6.82 5.22
N LEU A 276 -25.83 7.59 6.21
CA LEU A 276 -25.00 8.13 7.29
C LEU A 276 -24.27 7.02 8.05
N THR A 277 -25.01 6.01 8.50
CA THR A 277 -24.43 4.88 9.25
C THR A 277 -23.39 4.13 8.44
N THR A 278 -23.69 3.84 7.17
CA THR A 278 -22.80 3.11 6.26
C THR A 278 -21.50 3.88 6.02
N PHE A 279 -21.59 5.18 5.72
CA PHE A 279 -20.41 6.01 5.49
C PHE A 279 -19.59 6.24 6.77
N GLN A 280 -20.23 6.40 7.93
CA GLN A 280 -19.53 6.50 9.22
C GLN A 280 -18.72 5.23 9.51
N GLN A 281 -19.31 4.06 9.28
CA GLN A 281 -18.62 2.78 9.47
C GLN A 281 -17.43 2.65 8.52
N GLU A 282 -17.64 2.91 7.22
CA GLU A 282 -16.56 2.81 6.22
C GLU A 282 -15.43 3.82 6.51
N LEU A 283 -15.75 5.07 6.89
CA LEU A 283 -14.75 6.07 7.24
C LEU A 283 -13.92 5.64 8.46
N ASN A 284 -14.57 5.09 9.49
CA ASN A 284 -13.86 4.60 10.67
C ASN A 284 -12.94 3.43 10.35
N GLN A 285 -13.34 2.52 9.47
CA GLN A 285 -12.50 1.42 8.98
C GLN A 285 -11.28 1.95 8.21
N CYS A 286 -11.51 2.87 7.27
CA CYS A 286 -10.44 3.50 6.49
C CYS A 286 -9.41 4.20 7.41
N ARG A 287 -9.88 5.00 8.38
CA ARG A 287 -9.02 5.68 9.37
C ARG A 287 -8.22 4.71 10.23
N THR A 288 -8.86 3.63 10.69
CA THR A 288 -8.19 2.61 11.49
C THR A 288 -7.08 1.93 10.68
N ALA A 289 -7.36 1.55 9.44
CA ALA A 289 -6.38 0.95 8.55
C ALA A 289 -5.19 1.91 8.25
N ILE A 290 -5.46 3.20 7.99
CA ILE A 290 -4.41 4.21 7.78
C ILE A 290 -3.52 4.36 9.02
N ARG A 291 -4.09 4.44 10.23
CA ARG A 291 -3.33 4.56 11.48
C ARG A 291 -2.49 3.31 11.77
N GLN A 292 -3.03 2.13 11.52
CA GLN A 292 -2.26 0.88 11.62
C GLN A 292 -1.09 0.87 10.64
N ALA A 293 -1.33 1.29 9.40
CA ALA A 293 -0.32 1.40 8.36
C ALA A 293 0.80 2.39 8.69
N GLN A 294 0.48 3.51 9.35
CA GLN A 294 1.49 4.48 9.80
C GLN A 294 2.42 3.93 10.89
N ARG A 295 1.92 3.04 11.74
CA ARG A 295 2.69 2.41 12.83
C ARG A 295 3.49 1.20 12.37
N ASN A 296 3.15 0.64 11.20
CA ASN A 296 3.82 -0.53 10.65
C ASN A 296 4.96 -0.10 9.69
N THR A 297 6.20 -0.29 10.12
CA THR A 297 7.40 0.02 9.31
C THR A 297 7.57 -0.90 8.10
N TYR A 298 6.93 -2.06 8.09
CA TYR A 298 7.05 -3.08 7.03
C TYR A 298 5.93 -3.04 5.99
N ILE A 299 5.01 -2.08 6.08
CA ILE A 299 3.92 -1.96 5.12
C ILE A 299 4.41 -1.61 3.72
N LEU A 300 3.92 -2.32 2.71
CA LEU A 300 4.29 -2.11 1.32
C LEU A 300 3.79 -0.75 0.78
N LEU A 301 4.54 -0.18 -0.15
CA LEU A 301 4.14 1.06 -0.82
C LEU A 301 2.78 0.92 -1.53
N SER A 302 2.53 -0.23 -2.16
CA SER A 302 1.25 -0.54 -2.80
C SER A 302 0.06 -0.47 -1.84
N GLU A 303 0.21 -0.99 -0.62
CA GLU A 303 -0.83 -0.92 0.41
C GLU A 303 -1.07 0.53 0.87
N LYS A 304 -0.01 1.32 1.06
CA LYS A 304 -0.13 2.76 1.38
C LYS A 304 -0.88 3.52 0.28
N LEU A 305 -0.58 3.22 -0.99
CA LEU A 305 -1.25 3.83 -2.14
C LEU A 305 -2.74 3.50 -2.18
N GLN A 306 -3.11 2.25 -1.89
CA GLN A 306 -4.50 1.83 -1.84
C GLN A 306 -5.28 2.47 -0.68
N LEU A 307 -4.67 2.59 0.49
CA LEU A 307 -5.27 3.31 1.61
C LEU A 307 -5.49 4.78 1.29
N ARG A 308 -4.54 5.40 0.59
CA ARG A 308 -4.70 6.78 0.12
C ARG A 308 -5.81 6.91 -0.92
N ALA A 309 -5.88 6.02 -1.89
CA ALA A 309 -6.95 5.99 -2.89
C ALA A 309 -8.31 5.77 -2.22
N TRP A 310 -8.39 4.95 -1.17
CA TRP A 310 -9.61 4.74 -0.40
C TRP A 310 -10.08 6.01 0.32
N ALA A 311 -9.16 6.74 0.97
CA ALA A 311 -9.49 8.00 1.62
C ALA A 311 -10.00 9.06 0.62
N ILE A 312 -9.38 9.16 -0.56
CA ILE A 312 -9.78 10.06 -1.64
C ILE A 312 -11.17 9.71 -2.18
N ASP A 313 -11.40 8.43 -2.54
CA ASP A 313 -12.68 7.93 -3.01
C ASP A 313 -13.80 8.19 -2.00
N LEU A 314 -13.52 7.86 -0.73
CA LEU A 314 -14.50 8.01 0.35
C LEU A 314 -14.86 9.48 0.59
N ALA A 315 -13.88 10.38 0.60
CA ALA A 315 -14.12 11.82 0.71
C ALA A 315 -15.03 12.32 -0.43
N THR A 316 -14.77 11.87 -1.65
CA THR A 316 -15.56 12.25 -2.83
C THR A 316 -16.99 11.71 -2.77
N ARG A 317 -17.18 10.43 -2.40
CA ARG A 317 -18.50 9.80 -2.27
C ARG A 317 -19.35 10.44 -1.18
N ILE A 318 -18.75 10.71 -0.01
CA ILE A 318 -19.44 11.35 1.10
C ILE A 318 -19.80 12.81 0.77
N ALA A 319 -18.87 13.56 0.15
CA ALA A 319 -19.14 14.91 -0.29
C ALA A 319 -20.27 14.97 -1.35
N HIS A 320 -20.31 14.00 -2.27
CA HIS A 320 -21.38 13.86 -3.25
C HIS A 320 -22.72 13.49 -2.58
N ALA A 321 -22.70 12.61 -1.61
CA ALA A 321 -23.88 12.27 -0.82
C ALA A 321 -24.41 13.50 -0.03
N ALA A 322 -23.52 14.32 0.53
CA ALA A 322 -23.90 15.58 1.20
C ALA A 322 -24.61 16.54 0.24
N VAL A 323 -24.15 16.67 -1.02
CA VAL A 323 -24.85 17.42 -2.08
C VAL A 323 -26.21 16.80 -2.37
N THR A 324 -26.29 15.49 -2.52
CA THR A 324 -27.53 14.75 -2.83
C THR A 324 -28.61 14.97 -1.78
N VAL A 325 -28.29 14.82 -0.49
CA VAL A 325 -29.28 14.99 0.60
C VAL A 325 -29.71 16.45 0.77
N SER A 326 -28.83 17.40 0.42
CA SER A 326 -29.11 18.84 0.44
C SER A 326 -30.00 19.31 -0.72
N SER A 327 -30.20 18.47 -1.74
CA SER A 327 -31.07 18.76 -2.90
C SER A 327 -30.69 20.06 -3.62
N GLY A 328 -31.66 20.82 -4.14
CA GLY A 328 -31.45 22.08 -4.89
C GLY A 328 -30.68 23.17 -4.10
N ALA A 329 -30.72 23.15 -2.78
CA ALA A 329 -30.00 24.11 -1.95
C ALA A 329 -28.46 24.02 -2.13
N ALA A 330 -27.94 22.83 -2.44
CA ALA A 330 -26.51 22.63 -2.70
C ALA A 330 -25.98 23.39 -3.94
N ASN A 331 -26.84 23.91 -4.79
CA ASN A 331 -26.42 24.73 -5.95
C ASN A 331 -26.03 26.17 -5.55
N TYR A 332 -26.39 26.64 -4.37
CA TYR A 332 -25.98 27.97 -3.92
C TYR A 332 -24.51 27.94 -3.46
N LEU A 333 -23.71 28.94 -3.89
CA LEU A 333 -22.29 29.07 -3.56
C LEU A 333 -22.01 29.10 -2.04
N HIS A 334 -22.95 29.64 -1.26
CA HIS A 334 -22.83 29.71 0.20
C HIS A 334 -23.25 28.43 0.92
N HIS A 335 -23.72 27.39 0.20
CA HIS A 335 -24.14 26.14 0.86
C HIS A 335 -22.94 25.27 1.25
N PRO A 336 -22.87 24.74 2.50
CA PRO A 336 -21.72 23.97 2.96
C PRO A 336 -21.41 22.73 2.10
N ALA A 337 -22.42 22.00 1.64
CA ALA A 337 -22.23 20.82 0.81
C ALA A 337 -21.48 21.13 -0.51
N GLN A 338 -21.76 22.27 -1.13
CA GLN A 338 -21.10 22.70 -2.33
C GLN A 338 -19.62 23.03 -2.08
N ARG A 339 -19.28 23.67 -0.96
CA ARG A 339 -17.90 23.92 -0.52
C ARG A 339 -17.15 22.62 -0.29
N VAL A 340 -17.70 21.71 0.53
CA VAL A 340 -17.07 20.41 0.87
C VAL A 340 -16.83 19.58 -0.39
N TYR A 341 -17.74 19.60 -1.37
CA TYR A 341 -17.56 18.88 -2.63
C TYR A 341 -16.39 19.43 -3.46
N ARG A 342 -16.21 20.74 -3.49
CA ARG A 342 -15.06 21.39 -4.14
C ARG A 342 -13.74 21.16 -3.39
N GLU A 343 -13.77 21.14 -2.07
CA GLU A 343 -12.61 20.80 -1.22
C GLU A 343 -12.17 19.35 -1.46
N ALA A 344 -13.10 18.39 -1.60
CA ALA A 344 -12.79 17.00 -1.94
C ALA A 344 -12.08 16.88 -3.30
N LEU A 345 -12.45 17.71 -4.29
CA LEU A 345 -11.76 17.80 -5.58
C LEU A 345 -10.28 18.22 -5.38
N VAL A 346 -10.01 19.25 -4.57
CA VAL A 346 -8.65 19.71 -4.31
C VAL A 346 -7.84 18.63 -3.58
N PHE A 347 -8.42 17.97 -2.58
CA PHE A 347 -7.73 16.91 -1.84
C PHE A 347 -7.47 15.65 -2.66
N THR A 348 -8.23 15.42 -3.74
CA THR A 348 -7.94 14.35 -4.71
C THR A 348 -6.57 14.53 -5.36
N VAL A 349 -6.18 15.76 -5.66
CA VAL A 349 -4.94 16.07 -6.39
C VAL A 349 -3.81 16.61 -5.49
N THR A 350 -4.06 16.79 -4.20
CA THR A 350 -3.05 17.30 -3.24
C THR A 350 -1.91 16.29 -3.07
N GLY A 351 -0.68 16.69 -3.41
CA GLY A 351 0.49 15.79 -3.36
C GLY A 351 0.35 14.57 -4.26
N GLN A 352 -0.30 14.73 -5.42
CA GLN A 352 -0.51 13.66 -6.39
C GLN A 352 0.81 13.26 -7.06
N THR A 353 1.01 11.96 -7.19
CA THR A 353 2.03 11.32 -8.03
C THR A 353 1.34 10.41 -9.04
N ASN A 354 2.07 9.92 -10.06
CA ASN A 354 1.51 8.95 -11.00
C ASN A 354 0.97 7.72 -10.28
N ALA A 355 1.72 7.18 -9.31
CA ALA A 355 1.30 6.02 -8.52
C ALA A 355 0.00 6.26 -7.71
N VAL A 356 -0.16 7.47 -7.12
CA VAL A 356 -1.41 7.85 -6.43
C VAL A 356 -2.56 7.99 -7.42
N MET A 357 -2.32 8.58 -8.59
CA MET A 357 -3.31 8.71 -9.65
C MET A 357 -3.78 7.33 -10.14
N GLU A 358 -2.85 6.43 -10.44
CA GLU A 358 -3.13 5.06 -10.89
C GLU A 358 -3.97 4.30 -9.85
N ALA A 359 -3.55 4.31 -8.58
CA ALA A 359 -4.28 3.66 -7.50
C ALA A 359 -5.70 4.25 -7.31
N THR A 360 -5.85 5.58 -7.48
CA THR A 360 -7.15 6.24 -7.37
C THR A 360 -8.06 5.87 -8.55
N LEU A 361 -7.55 5.89 -9.78
CA LEU A 361 -8.31 5.48 -10.98
C LEU A 361 -8.72 4.00 -10.91
N GLU A 362 -7.81 3.14 -10.47
CA GLU A 362 -8.10 1.73 -10.25
C GLU A 362 -9.28 1.53 -9.28
N ARG A 363 -9.27 2.25 -8.16
CA ARG A 363 -10.35 2.19 -7.19
C ARG A 363 -11.69 2.70 -7.75
N LEU A 364 -11.68 3.84 -8.44
CA LEU A 364 -12.88 4.43 -9.05
C LEU A 364 -13.52 3.52 -10.12
N THR A 365 -12.72 2.73 -10.84
CA THR A 365 -13.23 1.85 -11.90
C THR A 365 -13.70 0.49 -11.40
N LYS A 366 -13.26 0.05 -10.21
CA LYS A 366 -13.70 -1.23 -9.62
C LYS A 366 -15.15 -1.22 -9.16
N GLY A 367 -15.69 -0.11 -8.68
CA GLY A 367 -17.07 0.00 -8.21
C GLY A 367 -18.13 -0.35 -9.25
N TRP A 368 -17.86 -0.11 -10.54
CA TRP A 368 -18.78 -0.41 -11.65
C TRP A 368 -18.88 -1.89 -12.04
N ARG A 369 -17.92 -2.72 -11.61
CA ARG A 369 -17.90 -4.15 -11.96
C ARG A 369 -18.67 -5.03 -10.97
N GLN A 370 -18.83 -4.61 -9.71
CA GLN A 370 -19.54 -5.41 -8.69
C GLN A 370 -21.07 -5.40 -8.86
N GLU A 371 -21.68 -4.36 -9.43
CA GLU A 371 -23.15 -4.28 -9.58
C GLU A 371 -23.74 -5.15 -10.69
N ARG A 372 -22.92 -5.69 -11.61
CA ARG A 372 -23.43 -6.55 -12.71
C ARG A 372 -23.54 -8.03 -12.38
N GLN A 373 -23.11 -8.51 -11.21
CA GLN A 373 -23.18 -9.93 -10.82
C GLN A 373 -24.11 -10.23 -9.64
N GLY A 374 -24.83 -9.28 -9.11
CA GLY A 374 -25.71 -9.44 -7.95
C GLY A 374 -27.19 -9.32 -8.29
N GLY A 375 -27.76 -10.30 -8.98
CA GLY A 375 -29.20 -10.48 -9.12
C GLY A 375 -29.63 -11.80 -8.51
N GLN A 376 -30.09 -11.80 -7.29
CA GLN A 376 -31.10 -12.59 -6.55
C GLN A 376 -30.65 -13.05 -5.16
N GLY A 377 -31.28 -12.48 -4.17
CA GLY A 377 -31.86 -13.07 -2.97
C GLY A 377 -31.00 -13.77 -1.92
N GLY A 378 -30.98 -13.25 -0.70
CA GLY A 378 -30.65 -14.03 0.49
C GLY A 378 -29.93 -13.21 1.59
N GLU A 379 -30.62 -13.06 2.70
CA GLU A 379 -30.17 -12.32 3.90
C GLU A 379 -28.94 -12.92 4.58
N ASN A 380 -28.14 -11.97 5.14
CA ASN A 380 -27.29 -12.10 6.34
C ASN A 380 -26.10 -13.07 6.36
N SER A 381 -24.91 -12.52 6.19
CA SER A 381 -23.90 -12.43 7.29
C SER A 381 -22.61 -11.77 6.76
N TYR A 382 -22.40 -10.51 7.10
CA TYR A 382 -21.09 -9.85 6.87
C TYR A 382 -20.15 -10.24 8.00
N LEU A 383 -19.42 -11.32 7.81
CA LEU A 383 -18.17 -11.58 8.50
C LEU A 383 -17.04 -11.04 7.64
N PHE A 384 -16.37 -10.04 8.17
CA PHE A 384 -15.28 -9.31 7.52
C PHE A 384 -14.13 -10.25 7.12
N SER A 385 -14.00 -10.53 5.82
CA SER A 385 -12.69 -10.87 5.26
C SER A 385 -11.95 -9.56 4.97
N GLN A 386 -10.74 -9.46 5.47
CA GLN A 386 -9.79 -8.41 5.07
C GLN A 386 -9.69 -8.43 3.55
N SER A 387 -10.28 -7.44 2.86
CA SER A 387 -10.12 -7.28 1.41
C SER A 387 -8.67 -6.84 1.16
N LYS A 388 -7.79 -7.82 0.94
CA LYS A 388 -6.53 -7.58 0.22
C LYS A 388 -6.91 -6.91 -1.10
N VAL A 389 -6.42 -5.71 -1.31
CA VAL A 389 -6.53 -5.04 -2.60
C VAL A 389 -5.70 -5.84 -3.60
N ILE A 390 -6.40 -6.62 -4.42
CA ILE A 390 -5.78 -7.37 -5.49
C ILE A 390 -5.46 -6.36 -6.60
N GLN A 391 -4.18 -6.07 -6.80
CA GLN A 391 -3.73 -5.51 -8.07
C GLN A 391 -4.12 -6.52 -9.17
N PRO A 392 -4.69 -6.10 -10.31
CA PRO A 392 -4.93 -7.02 -11.40
C PRO A 392 -3.58 -7.57 -11.83
N LYS A 393 -3.29 -8.83 -11.46
CA LYS A 393 -2.16 -9.55 -11.99
C LYS A 393 -2.55 -9.96 -13.40
N SER A 394 -2.01 -9.30 -14.41
CA SER A 394 -2.06 -9.82 -15.78
C SER A 394 -0.97 -10.88 -15.92
N ILE A 395 -1.36 -12.08 -16.26
CA ILE A 395 -0.44 -13.15 -16.61
C ILE A 395 -0.48 -13.26 -18.14
N THR A 396 0.64 -12.95 -18.79
CA THR A 396 0.81 -13.20 -20.20
C THR A 396 1.61 -14.49 -20.34
N TYR A 397 1.13 -15.43 -21.12
CA TYR A 397 1.78 -16.73 -21.32
C TYR A 397 1.77 -17.10 -22.80
N SER A 398 2.75 -17.86 -23.22
CA SER A 398 2.85 -18.44 -24.57
C SER A 398 2.47 -19.92 -24.60
N GLN A 399 2.58 -20.61 -23.46
CA GLN A 399 2.32 -22.05 -23.34
C GLN A 399 1.75 -22.38 -21.97
N VAL A 400 0.93 -23.44 -21.91
CA VAL A 400 0.41 -24.03 -20.66
C VAL A 400 0.85 -25.49 -20.61
N ILE A 401 1.46 -25.89 -19.50
CA ILE A 401 1.98 -27.24 -19.28
C ILE A 401 1.28 -27.85 -18.07
N HIS A 402 0.75 -29.08 -18.19
CA HIS A 402 0.26 -29.84 -17.05
C HIS A 402 1.43 -30.37 -16.22
N LEU A 403 1.42 -30.10 -14.92
CA LEU A 403 2.41 -30.61 -13.98
C LEU A 403 1.83 -31.73 -13.08
N SER A 404 0.69 -32.29 -13.44
CA SER A 404 0.01 -33.33 -12.66
C SER A 404 -0.03 -34.64 -13.41
N HIS A 405 0.28 -35.75 -12.74
CA HIS A 405 0.13 -37.08 -13.24
C HIS A 405 -1.35 -37.47 -13.42
N VAL A 406 -1.62 -38.35 -14.40
CA VAL A 406 -2.93 -38.97 -14.56
C VAL A 406 -3.17 -39.92 -13.39
N ILE A 407 -4.35 -39.84 -12.79
CA ILE A 407 -4.75 -40.70 -11.68
C ILE A 407 -5.38 -41.99 -12.24
N ASP A 408 -4.76 -43.13 -11.93
CA ASP A 408 -5.33 -44.45 -12.18
C ASP A 408 -5.08 -45.40 -10.99
N THR A 409 -5.54 -46.65 -11.09
CA THR A 409 -5.44 -47.64 -10.01
C THR A 409 -4.03 -48.19 -9.79
N ASN A 410 -3.05 -47.84 -10.66
CA ASN A 410 -1.68 -48.36 -10.62
C ASN A 410 -0.65 -47.31 -10.22
N ILE A 411 -1.08 -46.10 -9.86
CA ILE A 411 -0.16 -45.05 -9.43
C ILE A 411 0.70 -45.48 -8.24
N PRO A 412 1.95 -44.99 -8.11
CA PRO A 412 2.72 -45.15 -6.88
C PRO A 412 1.96 -44.55 -5.69
N GLN A 413 1.88 -45.30 -4.60
CA GLN A 413 1.21 -44.88 -3.37
C GLN A 413 2.07 -45.20 -2.17
N TRP A 414 2.00 -44.36 -1.14
CA TRP A 414 2.67 -44.61 0.13
C TRP A 414 2.10 -45.88 0.77
N GLU A 415 2.93 -46.59 1.51
CA GLU A 415 2.49 -47.79 2.22
C GLU A 415 1.49 -47.42 3.33
N GLY A 416 0.30 -48.03 3.26
CA GLY A 416 -0.81 -47.74 4.20
C GLY A 416 -1.81 -46.70 3.72
N ASP A 417 -1.55 -45.98 2.62
CA ASP A 417 -2.56 -45.08 2.05
C ASP A 417 -3.71 -45.82 1.38
N PRO A 418 -4.93 -45.23 1.41
CA PRO A 418 -6.09 -45.82 0.74
C PRO A 418 -5.84 -45.99 -0.77
N PRO A 419 -6.17 -47.16 -1.36
CA PRO A 419 -5.98 -47.39 -2.79
C PRO A 419 -6.90 -46.49 -3.63
N VAL A 420 -6.44 -46.18 -4.86
CA VAL A 420 -7.31 -45.53 -5.86
C VAL A 420 -8.27 -46.56 -6.42
N GLU A 421 -9.55 -46.27 -6.30
CA GLU A 421 -10.64 -47.14 -6.81
C GLU A 421 -11.58 -46.35 -7.72
N PHE A 422 -12.04 -46.99 -8.80
CA PHE A 422 -13.07 -46.47 -9.69
C PHE A 422 -14.21 -47.49 -9.82
N GLU A 423 -15.45 -47.03 -9.67
CA GLU A 423 -16.66 -47.82 -9.87
C GLU A 423 -17.55 -47.16 -10.92
N THR A 424 -17.95 -47.89 -11.96
CA THR A 424 -18.89 -47.40 -12.96
C THR A 424 -20.29 -47.39 -12.35
N VAL A 425 -20.90 -46.20 -12.27
CA VAL A 425 -22.24 -45.99 -11.70
C VAL A 425 -23.32 -45.93 -12.79
N ALA A 426 -22.97 -45.36 -13.97
CA ALA A 426 -23.87 -45.29 -15.11
C ALA A 426 -23.07 -45.52 -16.42
N GLU A 427 -23.74 -46.20 -17.38
CA GLU A 427 -23.18 -46.55 -18.70
C GLU A 427 -24.00 -45.89 -19.82
N ILE A 428 -23.36 -45.41 -20.88
CA ILE A 428 -24.03 -44.70 -21.98
C ILE A 428 -25.16 -45.51 -22.60
N GLU A 429 -24.94 -46.81 -22.82
CA GLU A 429 -25.89 -47.70 -23.49
C GLU A 429 -27.14 -47.97 -22.65
N LYS A 430 -27.05 -47.88 -21.30
CA LYS A 430 -28.16 -48.18 -20.37
C LYS A 430 -28.83 -46.92 -19.87
N ASP A 431 -28.03 -45.90 -19.51
CA ASP A 431 -28.44 -44.74 -18.73
C ASP A 431 -28.42 -43.44 -19.54
N GLY A 432 -27.86 -43.46 -20.76
CA GLY A 432 -27.74 -42.32 -21.64
C GLY A 432 -26.58 -41.36 -21.27
N TYR A 433 -25.82 -41.65 -20.24
CA TYR A 433 -24.62 -40.93 -19.82
C TYR A 433 -23.63 -41.85 -19.12
N TYR A 434 -22.37 -41.42 -19.00
CA TYR A 434 -21.33 -42.18 -18.32
C TYR A 434 -20.96 -41.50 -17.00
N LEU A 435 -20.95 -42.24 -15.90
CA LEU A 435 -20.60 -41.75 -14.58
C LEU A 435 -19.81 -42.79 -13.79
N ARG A 436 -18.70 -42.36 -13.18
CA ARG A 436 -17.96 -43.16 -12.21
C ARG A 436 -17.97 -42.53 -10.83
N ARG A 437 -18.00 -43.36 -9.80
CA ARG A 437 -17.57 -43.02 -8.45
C ARG A 437 -16.10 -43.34 -8.31
N PHE A 438 -15.34 -42.53 -7.55
CA PHE A 438 -13.96 -42.83 -7.21
C PHE A 438 -13.70 -42.67 -5.71
N SER A 439 -12.70 -43.43 -5.21
CA SER A 439 -12.17 -43.34 -3.86
C SER A 439 -10.65 -43.24 -3.95
N LEU A 440 -10.03 -42.34 -3.18
CA LEU A 440 -8.58 -42.15 -3.10
C LEU A 440 -8.22 -41.37 -1.83
N GLY A 441 -6.98 -41.47 -1.40
CA GLY A 441 -6.43 -40.66 -0.31
C GLY A 441 -6.23 -39.20 -0.68
N GLU A 442 -6.24 -38.30 0.29
CA GLU A 442 -5.99 -36.86 0.10
C GLU A 442 -4.60 -36.58 -0.50
N HIS A 443 -3.62 -37.48 -0.28
CA HIS A 443 -2.25 -37.40 -0.74
C HIS A 443 -1.95 -38.33 -1.93
N SER A 444 -2.94 -38.63 -2.75
CA SER A 444 -2.78 -39.50 -3.93
C SER A 444 -2.34 -38.73 -5.16
N ALA A 445 -1.42 -39.33 -5.96
CA ALA A 445 -0.84 -38.75 -7.19
C ALA A 445 -0.19 -37.37 -6.94
N THR A 446 -0.25 -36.46 -7.94
CA THR A 446 0.16 -35.07 -7.73
C THR A 446 -0.80 -34.41 -6.75
N HIS A 447 -0.30 -33.91 -5.64
CA HIS A 447 -1.12 -33.35 -4.57
C HIS A 447 -0.45 -32.18 -3.87
N ILE A 448 -1.24 -31.45 -3.08
CA ILE A 448 -0.80 -30.40 -2.18
C ILE A 448 -1.03 -30.81 -0.74
N ASN A 449 -0.06 -30.57 0.13
CA ASN A 449 -0.18 -30.76 1.58
C ASN A 449 -0.64 -29.46 2.24
N ALA A 450 -1.38 -29.57 3.34
CA ALA A 450 -1.80 -28.46 4.20
C ALA A 450 -1.25 -28.62 5.63
N PRO A 451 -1.13 -27.55 6.44
CA PRO A 451 -0.68 -27.62 7.84
C PRO A 451 -1.39 -28.68 8.68
N LYS A 452 -2.65 -28.98 8.35
CA LYS A 452 -3.44 -30.04 9.01
C LYS A 452 -2.80 -31.41 8.93
N SER A 453 -1.91 -31.69 7.96
CA SER A 453 -1.18 -32.94 7.85
C SER A 453 -0.31 -33.23 9.06
N PHE A 454 0.31 -32.19 9.63
CA PHE A 454 1.33 -32.34 10.68
C PHE A 454 0.97 -31.60 11.97
N TYR A 455 0.01 -30.68 11.94
CA TYR A 455 -0.37 -29.84 13.07
C TYR A 455 -1.84 -29.99 13.41
N HIS A 456 -2.18 -30.46 14.61
CA HIS A 456 -3.57 -30.71 15.06
C HIS A 456 -4.48 -29.48 14.89
N ALA A 457 -3.96 -28.28 15.18
CA ALA A 457 -4.65 -27.00 14.99
C ALA A 457 -4.29 -26.33 13.65
N GLY A 458 -3.67 -27.06 12.74
CA GLY A 458 -3.26 -26.56 11.42
C GLY A 458 -4.43 -26.20 10.53
N VAL A 459 -4.19 -25.27 9.62
CA VAL A 459 -5.14 -24.86 8.59
C VAL A 459 -5.41 -26.01 7.61
N GLY A 460 -6.67 -26.31 7.32
CA GLY A 460 -7.07 -27.29 6.31
C GLY A 460 -7.01 -26.73 4.89
N ILE A 461 -6.97 -27.62 3.90
CA ILE A 461 -6.86 -27.25 2.47
C ILE A 461 -8.07 -26.41 1.99
N ASP A 462 -9.24 -26.55 2.59
CA ASP A 462 -10.43 -25.75 2.28
C ASP A 462 -10.31 -24.28 2.68
N GLN A 463 -9.35 -23.94 3.54
CA GLN A 463 -9.13 -22.59 4.06
C GLN A 463 -8.05 -21.81 3.29
N TYR A 464 -7.39 -22.43 2.31
CA TYR A 464 -6.41 -21.73 1.48
C TYR A 464 -7.09 -20.64 0.65
N PRO A 465 -6.60 -19.37 0.70
CA PRO A 465 -7.11 -18.31 -0.15
C PRO A 465 -6.84 -18.62 -1.63
N ALA A 466 -7.81 -18.39 -2.50
CA ALA A 466 -7.67 -18.68 -3.94
C ALA A 466 -6.48 -17.95 -4.58
N GLU A 467 -6.17 -16.74 -4.12
CA GLU A 467 -5.03 -15.96 -4.59
C GLU A 467 -3.67 -16.57 -4.24
N SER A 468 -3.55 -17.37 -3.19
CA SER A 468 -2.31 -18.06 -2.83
C SER A 468 -2.03 -19.29 -3.73
N LEU A 469 -3.03 -19.76 -4.48
CA LEU A 469 -2.93 -20.87 -5.41
C LEU A 469 -2.55 -20.45 -6.84
N VAL A 470 -2.29 -19.15 -7.05
CA VAL A 470 -1.71 -18.61 -8.29
C VAL A 470 -0.40 -17.92 -7.91
N VAL A 471 0.72 -18.58 -8.17
CA VAL A 471 2.01 -18.21 -7.57
C VAL A 471 3.13 -18.24 -8.61
N PRO A 472 4.07 -17.26 -8.62
CA PRO A 472 5.27 -17.36 -9.42
C PRO A 472 6.13 -18.53 -8.93
N ALA A 473 6.85 -19.18 -9.86
CA ALA A 473 7.71 -20.30 -9.53
C ALA A 473 9.08 -20.20 -10.19
N VAL A 474 10.06 -20.84 -9.56
CA VAL A 474 11.41 -21.07 -10.11
C VAL A 474 11.71 -22.56 -10.06
N VAL A 475 12.55 -23.03 -10.97
CA VAL A 475 12.94 -24.44 -11.08
C VAL A 475 14.43 -24.58 -10.81
N ILE A 476 14.79 -25.36 -9.79
CA ILE A 476 16.17 -25.77 -9.50
C ILE A 476 16.34 -27.21 -9.99
N ASN A 477 17.27 -27.43 -10.90
CA ASN A 477 17.54 -28.74 -11.48
C ASN A 477 18.76 -29.39 -10.82
N ILE A 478 18.53 -30.52 -10.12
CA ILE A 478 19.58 -31.33 -9.49
C ILE A 478 19.67 -32.74 -10.09
N GLN A 479 19.19 -32.93 -11.31
CA GLN A 479 19.13 -34.25 -11.96
C GLN A 479 20.50 -34.93 -12.05
N GLU A 480 21.57 -34.19 -12.33
CA GLU A 480 22.92 -34.77 -12.45
C GLU A 480 23.46 -35.24 -11.07
N GLN A 481 23.19 -34.51 -10.01
CA GLN A 481 23.55 -34.92 -8.65
C GLN A 481 22.79 -36.18 -8.22
N VAL A 482 21.51 -36.25 -8.54
CA VAL A 482 20.62 -37.40 -8.24
C VAL A 482 21.03 -38.66 -9.03
N LYS A 483 21.55 -38.55 -10.26
CA LYS A 483 22.10 -39.69 -11.02
C LYS A 483 23.30 -40.34 -10.30
N LEU A 484 24.09 -39.51 -9.60
CA LEU A 484 25.27 -39.97 -8.85
C LEU A 484 24.89 -40.49 -7.45
N ASN A 485 23.92 -39.82 -6.81
CA ASN A 485 23.43 -40.19 -5.49
C ASN A 485 21.90 -40.05 -5.44
N PRO A 486 21.14 -41.14 -5.43
CA PRO A 486 19.67 -41.08 -5.38
C PRO A 486 19.10 -40.48 -4.09
N ASP A 487 19.88 -40.42 -3.02
CA ASP A 487 19.52 -39.78 -1.75
C ASP A 487 20.07 -38.36 -1.63
N TYR A 488 20.36 -37.73 -2.76
CA TYR A 488 20.85 -36.35 -2.78
C TYR A 488 19.81 -35.40 -2.23
N THR A 489 20.24 -34.50 -1.36
CA THR A 489 19.41 -33.43 -0.81
C THR A 489 19.88 -32.08 -1.32
N LEU A 490 18.94 -31.24 -1.79
CA LEU A 490 19.22 -29.85 -2.14
C LEU A 490 19.89 -29.16 -0.95
N ASN A 491 21.00 -28.48 -1.16
CA ASN A 491 21.72 -27.74 -0.15
C ASN A 491 21.84 -26.26 -0.50
N VAL A 492 22.32 -25.42 0.44
CA VAL A 492 22.43 -23.96 0.25
C VAL A 492 23.40 -23.62 -0.89
N ALA A 493 24.45 -24.41 -1.11
CA ALA A 493 25.41 -24.13 -2.19
C ALA A 493 24.76 -24.30 -3.57
N ASP A 494 23.91 -25.31 -3.77
CA ASP A 494 23.15 -25.50 -5.01
C ASP A 494 22.23 -24.30 -5.29
N ILE A 495 21.60 -23.76 -4.25
CA ILE A 495 20.73 -22.56 -4.37
C ILE A 495 21.56 -21.36 -4.80
N LEU A 496 22.68 -21.11 -4.16
CA LEU A 496 23.56 -19.98 -4.47
C LEU A 496 24.16 -20.09 -5.88
N GLU A 497 24.58 -21.30 -6.30
CA GLU A 497 25.05 -21.55 -7.68
C GLU A 497 23.95 -21.29 -8.72
N TRP A 498 22.71 -21.69 -8.41
CA TRP A 498 21.57 -21.40 -9.27
C TRP A 498 21.31 -19.88 -9.34
N GLU A 499 21.43 -19.17 -8.22
CA GLU A 499 21.24 -17.72 -8.15
C GLU A 499 22.34 -16.93 -8.88
N GLU A 500 23.57 -17.40 -8.89
CA GLU A 500 24.65 -16.80 -9.70
C GLU A 500 24.31 -16.81 -11.20
N GLN A 501 23.62 -17.83 -11.68
CA GLN A 501 23.25 -17.96 -13.08
C GLN A 501 21.95 -17.23 -13.44
N HIS A 502 20.99 -17.20 -12.51
CA HIS A 502 19.62 -16.76 -12.79
C HIS A 502 19.19 -15.53 -11.98
N GLY A 503 20.04 -15.04 -11.07
CA GLY A 503 19.72 -13.99 -10.12
C GLY A 503 18.88 -14.49 -8.94
N GLU A 504 18.85 -13.73 -7.86
CA GLU A 504 18.22 -14.08 -6.59
C GLU A 504 16.76 -14.54 -6.74
N ILE A 505 16.35 -15.54 -5.93
CA ILE A 505 14.97 -16.03 -5.88
C ILE A 505 14.08 -14.93 -5.30
N THR A 506 13.07 -14.54 -6.08
CA THR A 506 12.14 -13.46 -5.67
C THR A 506 11.25 -13.92 -4.53
N SER A 507 11.12 -13.09 -3.50
CA SER A 507 10.23 -13.35 -2.37
C SER A 507 8.80 -13.64 -2.84
N GLY A 508 8.17 -14.66 -2.24
CA GLY A 508 6.84 -15.13 -2.63
C GLY A 508 6.81 -16.08 -3.83
N SER A 509 7.96 -16.52 -4.35
CA SER A 509 8.03 -17.58 -5.37
C SER A 509 7.90 -18.96 -4.74
N LEU A 510 7.33 -19.92 -5.48
CA LEU A 510 7.42 -21.35 -5.17
C LEU A 510 8.72 -21.91 -5.76
N VAL A 511 9.45 -22.71 -5.00
CA VAL A 511 10.68 -23.36 -5.48
C VAL A 511 10.37 -24.80 -5.88
N LEU A 512 10.49 -25.08 -7.17
CA LEU A 512 10.32 -26.43 -7.74
C LEU A 512 11.68 -27.10 -7.87
N LEU A 513 11.83 -28.27 -7.26
CA LEU A 513 13.01 -29.09 -7.34
C LEU A 513 12.82 -30.17 -8.40
N TYR A 514 13.52 -30.05 -9.52
CA TYR A 514 13.52 -31.03 -10.59
C TYR A 514 14.65 -32.04 -10.37
N THR A 515 14.26 -33.30 -10.13
CA THR A 515 15.19 -34.41 -9.85
C THR A 515 15.26 -35.43 -10.99
N GLY A 516 14.31 -35.37 -11.95
CA GLY A 516 14.13 -36.37 -13.00
C GLY A 516 13.49 -37.67 -12.49
N TRP A 517 12.96 -37.65 -11.25
CA TRP A 517 12.33 -38.83 -10.65
C TRP A 517 10.99 -39.19 -11.31
N GLU A 518 10.28 -38.21 -11.83
CA GLU A 518 9.02 -38.34 -12.56
C GLU A 518 9.09 -39.44 -13.68
N ASN A 519 10.28 -39.65 -14.28
CA ASN A 519 10.50 -40.68 -15.31
C ASN A 519 10.27 -42.11 -14.80
N LYS A 520 10.20 -42.31 -13.47
CA LYS A 520 9.98 -43.62 -12.84
C LYS A 520 8.50 -43.84 -12.46
N TRP A 521 7.62 -42.86 -12.69
CA TRP A 521 6.22 -42.88 -12.26
C TRP A 521 5.48 -44.17 -12.64
N CYS A 522 5.71 -44.72 -13.83
CA CYS A 522 5.04 -45.94 -14.31
C CYS A 522 5.54 -47.24 -13.66
N ASP A 523 6.62 -47.18 -12.88
CA ASP A 523 7.17 -48.32 -12.12
C ASP A 523 7.20 -48.02 -10.64
N ARG A 524 6.20 -48.50 -9.92
CA ARG A 524 6.05 -48.27 -8.46
C ARG A 524 7.31 -48.64 -7.67
N THR A 525 7.96 -49.76 -8.02
CA THR A 525 9.18 -50.22 -7.32
C THR A 525 10.37 -49.31 -7.60
N ALA A 526 10.52 -48.87 -8.82
CA ALA A 526 11.57 -47.92 -9.19
C ALA A 526 11.33 -46.54 -8.59
N PHE A 527 10.05 -46.12 -8.49
CA PHE A 527 9.67 -44.81 -7.95
C PHE A 527 9.86 -44.74 -6.43
N MET A 528 9.37 -45.75 -5.68
CA MET A 528 9.51 -45.83 -4.23
C MET A 528 10.90 -46.28 -3.80
N LYS A 529 11.57 -47.08 -4.62
CA LYS A 529 12.93 -47.60 -4.47
C LYS A 529 13.28 -48.04 -3.05
N PRO A 530 12.53 -49.03 -2.47
CA PRO A 530 12.86 -49.54 -1.15
C PRO A 530 14.12 -50.38 -1.16
N ASP A 531 14.93 -50.33 -0.10
CA ASP A 531 16.02 -51.26 0.18
C ASP A 531 15.51 -52.59 0.75
N SER A 532 16.42 -53.50 1.10
CA SER A 532 16.08 -54.79 1.71
C SER A 532 15.50 -54.67 3.11
N GLN A 533 15.57 -53.51 3.74
CA GLN A 533 15.05 -53.21 5.09
C GLN A 533 13.73 -52.40 4.99
N GLY A 534 13.33 -52.01 3.81
CA GLY A 534 12.11 -51.20 3.58
C GLY A 534 12.36 -49.69 3.60
N ASN A 535 13.61 -49.21 3.76
CA ASN A 535 13.88 -47.78 3.69
C ASN A 535 13.79 -47.29 2.22
N MET A 536 13.18 -46.14 2.02
CA MET A 536 13.03 -45.57 0.69
C MET A 536 14.24 -44.69 0.30
N HIS A 537 14.56 -44.67 -1.00
CA HIS A 537 15.73 -44.00 -1.52
C HIS A 537 15.32 -43.07 -2.67
N PHE A 538 14.95 -41.84 -2.36
CA PHE A 538 14.65 -40.76 -3.32
C PHE A 538 15.13 -39.41 -2.80
N PRO A 539 15.46 -38.45 -3.70
CA PRO A 539 15.97 -37.14 -3.33
C PRO A 539 14.89 -36.23 -2.73
N GLY A 540 15.32 -35.20 -2.02
CA GLY A 540 14.44 -34.20 -1.43
C GLY A 540 15.16 -32.89 -1.11
N PHE A 541 14.50 -32.03 -0.36
CA PHE A 541 15.07 -30.79 0.16
C PHE A 541 15.87 -31.10 1.45
N GLY A 542 17.07 -30.52 1.57
CA GLY A 542 17.82 -30.53 2.83
C GLY A 542 17.25 -29.50 3.81
N ILE A 543 17.41 -29.77 5.10
CA ILE A 543 16.90 -28.90 6.19
C ILE A 543 17.48 -27.50 6.08
N ASP A 544 18.82 -27.38 5.98
CA ASP A 544 19.51 -26.09 5.90
C ASP A 544 19.06 -25.28 4.67
N ALA A 545 18.86 -25.96 3.53
CA ALA A 545 18.35 -25.34 2.31
C ALA A 545 16.91 -24.83 2.48
N THR A 546 16.06 -25.61 3.15
CA THR A 546 14.67 -25.25 3.42
C THR A 546 14.61 -24.05 4.37
N GLU A 547 15.38 -24.04 5.44
CA GLU A 547 15.49 -22.89 6.35
C GLU A 547 16.00 -21.64 5.64
N PHE A 548 17.02 -21.77 4.81
CA PHE A 548 17.54 -20.65 4.00
C PHE A 548 16.47 -20.08 3.05
N LEU A 549 15.74 -20.93 2.35
CA LEU A 549 14.66 -20.53 1.44
C LEU A 549 13.51 -19.81 2.19
N LEU A 550 13.11 -20.32 3.35
CA LEU A 550 12.04 -19.74 4.16
C LEU A 550 12.44 -18.40 4.81
N ASN A 551 13.64 -18.32 5.37
CA ASN A 551 14.05 -17.16 6.18
C ASN A 551 14.69 -16.07 5.33
N GLU A 552 15.60 -16.42 4.42
CA GLU A 552 16.36 -15.46 3.62
C GLU A 552 15.67 -15.09 2.30
N ARG A 553 14.95 -16.03 1.68
CA ARG A 553 14.25 -15.81 0.39
C ARG A 553 12.74 -15.61 0.55
N ARG A 554 12.18 -15.99 1.72
CA ARG A 554 10.75 -15.80 2.05
C ARG A 554 9.85 -16.36 0.95
N ILE A 555 10.09 -17.61 0.59
CA ILE A 555 9.37 -18.32 -0.47
C ILE A 555 7.90 -18.57 -0.11
N ALA A 556 7.06 -18.83 -1.12
CA ALA A 556 5.65 -19.21 -0.93
C ALA A 556 5.49 -20.70 -0.61
N GLY A 557 6.53 -21.50 -0.81
CA GLY A 557 6.54 -22.94 -0.57
C GLY A 557 7.50 -23.67 -1.50
N VAL A 558 7.40 -25.00 -1.49
CA VAL A 558 8.24 -25.91 -2.26
C VAL A 558 7.42 -26.89 -3.07
N GLY A 559 8.03 -27.47 -4.12
CA GLY A 559 7.41 -28.53 -4.92
C GLY A 559 8.48 -29.45 -5.49
N ILE A 560 8.14 -30.71 -5.77
CA ILE A 560 9.09 -31.74 -6.22
C ILE A 560 8.42 -32.80 -7.09
N ASP A 561 9.20 -33.50 -7.91
CA ASP A 561 8.77 -34.64 -8.74
C ASP A 561 8.93 -36.02 -8.05
N THR A 562 9.26 -36.05 -6.77
CA THR A 562 9.30 -37.26 -5.92
C THR A 562 8.04 -37.43 -5.09
N HIS A 563 7.95 -38.55 -4.36
CA HIS A 563 6.79 -38.88 -3.51
C HIS A 563 6.66 -37.99 -2.28
N GLY A 564 7.72 -37.32 -1.84
CA GLY A 564 7.76 -36.36 -0.75
C GLY A 564 8.79 -35.28 -0.99
N VAL A 565 8.59 -34.09 -0.41
CA VAL A 565 9.60 -33.02 -0.39
C VAL A 565 10.77 -33.36 0.56
N ASP A 566 10.53 -34.21 1.53
CA ASP A 566 11.56 -34.80 2.40
C ASP A 566 12.31 -35.90 1.63
N PRO A 567 13.62 -36.08 1.85
CA PRO A 567 14.35 -37.20 1.24
C PRO A 567 13.79 -38.54 1.77
N GLY A 568 13.84 -39.60 0.95
CA GLY A 568 13.21 -40.90 1.25
C GLY A 568 13.63 -41.55 2.57
N GLN A 569 14.76 -41.18 3.14
CA GLN A 569 15.26 -41.67 4.42
C GLN A 569 14.80 -40.82 5.62
N ASP A 570 14.18 -39.65 5.41
CA ASP A 570 13.63 -38.84 6.50
C ASP A 570 12.24 -39.36 6.91
N THR A 571 12.20 -40.07 8.04
CA THR A 571 10.96 -40.61 8.65
C THR A 571 10.25 -39.58 9.53
N THR A 572 10.81 -38.38 9.70
CA THR A 572 10.30 -37.32 10.59
C THR A 572 9.56 -36.22 9.79
N PHE A 573 9.62 -36.24 8.46
CA PHE A 573 8.97 -35.26 7.57
C PHE A 573 9.42 -33.82 7.88
N THR A 574 10.71 -33.62 8.12
CA THR A 574 11.26 -32.38 8.64
C THR A 574 11.01 -31.19 7.71
N THR A 575 11.21 -31.35 6.39
CA THR A 575 10.96 -30.30 5.39
C THR A 575 9.47 -29.95 5.33
N ASN A 576 8.59 -30.94 5.26
CA ASN A 576 7.15 -30.76 5.31
C ASN A 576 6.74 -29.97 6.57
N CYS A 577 7.22 -30.38 7.75
CA CYS A 577 6.93 -29.71 9.01
C CYS A 577 7.40 -28.24 9.00
N LEU A 578 8.63 -27.97 8.57
CA LEU A 578 9.17 -26.61 8.50
C LEU A 578 8.33 -25.69 7.58
N VAL A 579 8.00 -26.16 6.40
CA VAL A 579 7.21 -25.37 5.43
C VAL A 579 5.77 -25.17 5.91
N LEU A 580 5.16 -26.21 6.46
CA LEU A 580 3.75 -26.22 6.89
C LEU A 580 3.52 -25.71 8.33
N GLU A 581 4.56 -25.21 9.02
CA GLU A 581 4.35 -24.40 10.23
C GLU A 581 3.47 -23.18 9.95
N LYS A 582 3.47 -22.71 8.70
CA LYS A 582 2.59 -21.67 8.14
C LYS A 582 1.81 -22.26 6.98
N PRO A 583 0.68 -21.66 6.56
CA PRO A 583 -0.11 -22.12 5.41
C PRO A 583 0.61 -21.80 4.09
N LEU A 584 1.83 -22.34 3.92
CA LEU A 584 2.59 -22.28 2.68
C LEU A 584 2.27 -23.51 1.81
N ILE A 585 2.79 -23.54 0.59
CA ILE A 585 2.50 -24.56 -0.42
C ILE A 585 3.57 -25.66 -0.35
N VAL A 586 3.13 -26.92 -0.28
CA VAL A 586 3.96 -28.10 -0.52
C VAL A 586 3.28 -28.92 -1.61
N LEU A 587 3.97 -29.10 -2.75
CA LEU A 587 3.49 -29.91 -3.90
C LEU A 587 4.40 -31.12 -4.08
N GLU A 588 3.78 -32.29 -4.19
CA GLU A 588 4.48 -33.58 -4.35
C GLU A 588 3.98 -34.32 -5.57
N ASN A 589 4.82 -35.21 -6.11
CA ASN A 589 4.55 -35.97 -7.33
C ASN A 589 4.25 -35.05 -8.54
N LEU A 590 5.05 -34.02 -8.76
CA LEU A 590 4.96 -33.19 -9.97
C LEU A 590 5.52 -33.93 -11.18
N THR A 591 5.12 -33.51 -12.38
CA THR A 591 5.62 -34.06 -13.66
C THR A 591 5.87 -32.93 -14.67
N ASN A 592 6.59 -33.23 -15.75
CA ASN A 592 6.94 -32.30 -16.83
C ASN A 592 7.76 -31.08 -16.34
N LEU A 593 8.51 -31.22 -15.25
CA LEU A 593 9.39 -30.16 -14.76
C LEU A 593 10.55 -29.87 -15.71
N ASP A 594 10.94 -30.84 -16.55
CA ASP A 594 11.95 -30.71 -17.60
C ASP A 594 11.56 -29.70 -18.70
N GLN A 595 10.26 -29.42 -18.85
CA GLN A 595 9.73 -28.50 -19.86
C GLN A 595 9.70 -27.04 -19.38
N LEU A 596 10.03 -26.80 -18.10
CA LEU A 596 9.96 -25.48 -17.51
C LEU A 596 11.29 -24.73 -17.61
N PRO A 597 11.28 -23.41 -17.89
CA PRO A 597 12.47 -22.58 -17.72
C PRO A 597 12.79 -22.40 -16.23
N ALA A 598 14.06 -22.06 -15.93
CA ALA A 598 14.50 -21.82 -14.57
C ALA A 598 13.72 -20.69 -13.86
N LYS A 599 13.28 -19.67 -14.63
CA LYS A 599 12.47 -18.52 -14.15
C LYS A 599 11.37 -18.16 -15.14
N GLY A 600 10.40 -17.36 -14.68
CA GLY A 600 9.32 -16.85 -15.54
C GLY A 600 8.08 -17.75 -15.57
N VAL A 601 8.02 -18.73 -14.68
CA VAL A 601 6.86 -19.63 -14.54
C VAL A 601 5.84 -19.04 -13.57
N THR A 602 4.55 -19.17 -13.90
CA THR A 602 3.46 -18.96 -12.96
C THR A 602 2.65 -20.25 -12.84
N LEU A 603 2.46 -20.73 -11.62
CA LEU A 603 1.61 -21.90 -11.36
C LEU A 603 0.16 -21.48 -11.08
N MET A 604 -0.77 -22.28 -11.60
CA MET A 604 -2.17 -22.34 -11.20
C MET A 604 -2.44 -23.70 -10.58
N ILE A 605 -2.82 -23.73 -9.30
CA ILE A 605 -3.00 -24.93 -8.49
C ILE A 605 -4.49 -25.11 -8.21
N GLY A 606 -5.13 -26.09 -8.86
CA GLY A 606 -6.51 -26.47 -8.63
C GLY A 606 -6.59 -27.54 -7.55
N VAL A 607 -7.39 -27.33 -6.50
CA VAL A 607 -7.54 -28.23 -5.37
C VAL A 607 -8.99 -28.65 -5.17
N LEU A 608 -9.24 -29.84 -4.61
CA LEU A 608 -10.51 -30.18 -4.02
C LEU A 608 -10.59 -29.50 -2.65
N ARG A 609 -11.59 -28.65 -2.44
CA ARG A 609 -11.78 -27.94 -1.16
C ARG A 609 -12.42 -28.86 -0.11
N LEU A 610 -11.69 -29.89 0.28
CA LEU A 610 -12.13 -30.85 1.29
C LEU A 610 -12.17 -30.18 2.66
N ARG A 611 -13.32 -30.19 3.31
CA ARG A 611 -13.48 -29.56 4.63
C ARG A 611 -12.55 -30.23 5.65
N ASP A 612 -11.73 -29.43 6.31
CA ASP A 612 -10.72 -29.86 7.28
C ASP A 612 -9.74 -30.90 6.70
N GLY A 613 -9.55 -30.93 5.38
CA GLY A 613 -8.65 -31.86 4.70
C GLY A 613 -7.20 -31.55 5.00
N SER A 614 -6.39 -32.60 5.17
CA SER A 614 -4.95 -32.52 5.40
C SER A 614 -4.18 -32.19 4.11
N GLY A 615 -4.79 -32.45 2.97
CA GLY A 615 -4.26 -32.19 1.63
C GLY A 615 -5.33 -32.38 0.58
N SER A 616 -4.94 -32.38 -0.67
CA SER A 616 -5.82 -32.62 -1.82
C SER A 616 -5.05 -33.07 -3.04
N PRO A 617 -5.50 -34.07 -3.80
CA PRO A 617 -5.06 -34.21 -5.18
C PRO A 617 -5.22 -32.90 -5.92
N ALA A 618 -4.22 -32.52 -6.71
CA ALA A 618 -4.13 -31.19 -7.32
C ALA A 618 -3.97 -31.25 -8.84
N GLY A 619 -4.73 -30.41 -9.54
CA GLY A 619 -4.50 -30.09 -10.94
C GLY A 619 -3.57 -28.89 -11.05
N VAL A 620 -2.28 -29.13 -11.25
CA VAL A 620 -1.25 -28.08 -11.33
C VAL A 620 -0.96 -27.78 -12.78
N MET A 621 -1.03 -26.51 -13.15
CA MET A 621 -0.68 -26.01 -14.49
C MET A 621 0.39 -24.93 -14.38
N ALA A 622 1.41 -25.01 -15.24
CA ALA A 622 2.41 -23.97 -15.41
C ALA A 622 2.06 -23.12 -16.64
N LEU A 623 2.12 -21.82 -16.47
CA LEU A 623 2.00 -20.79 -17.50
C LEU A 623 3.41 -20.23 -17.76
N ILE A 624 3.92 -20.35 -19.00
CA ILE A 624 5.26 -19.90 -19.39
C ILE A 624 5.24 -19.01 -20.62
#